data_6c4f0c88aff077a3f9b3c280fead27e0
#
_entry.id   6c4f0c88aff077a3f9b3c280fead27e0
#
_cell.length_a   1.000
_cell.length_b   1.000
_cell.length_c   1.000
_cell.angle_alpha   90.00
_cell.angle_beta   90.00
_cell.angle_gamma   90.00
#
_symmetry.space_group_name_H-M   'P 1'
#
loop_
_entity.id
_entity.type
_entity.pdbx_description
1 polymer ?
#
loop_
_entity_poly.entity_id
_entity_poly.type
_entity_poly.pdbx_seq_one_letter_code
_entity_poly.pdbx_strand_id
1 'polypeptide(L)'
;LSLFPKMFEELNRKQLQVLGTTYIDALVTPAADSKRVTDKLLTNYFFVGILHILFPKAKFINTRRNPVDTCLSAFTKLFKDDMPHSYDLRELGRYYREYDALMQHWEKVLPAGTMKVLHYEDVVADTEKNAREVIDFIGLEWDDACLAFHESKRPVKTASVAQVRKPIYTSS
;
A
#
# COMPACT_ATOMS: atom_id res chain seq x y z
N LEU A 1 -18.54 -5.67 9.61
CA LEU A 1 -17.63 -6.66 8.95
C LEU A 1 -18.24 -8.06 8.78
N SER A 2 -19.35 -8.41 9.49
CA SER A 2 -19.96 -9.75 9.40
C SER A 2 -20.52 -10.11 8.02
N LEU A 3 -20.78 -9.14 7.15
CA LEU A 3 -21.28 -9.33 5.78
C LEU A 3 -20.16 -9.34 4.72
N PHE A 4 -18.96 -8.87 5.08
CA PHE A 4 -17.81 -8.88 4.16
C PHE A 4 -17.18 -10.29 4.09
N PRO A 5 -16.82 -10.83 2.93
CA PRO A 5 -16.95 -10.26 1.57
C PRO A 5 -18.27 -10.57 0.85
N LYS A 6 -19.15 -11.39 1.44
CA LYS A 6 -20.37 -11.90 0.80
C LYS A 6 -21.30 -10.81 0.25
N MET A 7 -21.33 -9.64 0.89
CA MET A 7 -22.14 -8.52 0.41
C MET A 7 -21.83 -8.10 -1.04
N PHE A 8 -20.64 -8.40 -1.54
CA PHE A 8 -20.25 -8.02 -2.91
C PHE A 8 -20.77 -9.00 -3.97
N GLU A 9 -21.14 -10.22 -3.58
CA GLU A 9 -21.70 -11.23 -4.49
C GLU A 9 -23.08 -10.81 -5.01
N GLU A 10 -23.80 -9.98 -4.26
CA GLU A 10 -25.16 -9.52 -4.58
C GLU A 10 -25.17 -8.18 -5.36
N LEU A 11 -24.01 -7.53 -5.53
CA LEU A 11 -23.94 -6.22 -6.19
C LEU A 11 -24.03 -6.37 -7.71
N ASN A 12 -25.00 -5.68 -8.32
CA ASN A 12 -25.06 -5.55 -9.77
C ASN A 12 -24.05 -4.50 -10.29
N ARG A 13 -23.86 -4.47 -11.62
CA ARG A 13 -22.91 -3.57 -12.29
C ARG A 13 -23.14 -2.10 -11.93
N LYS A 14 -24.38 -1.65 -11.83
CA LYS A 14 -24.70 -0.25 -11.51
C LYS A 14 -24.28 0.10 -10.08
N GLN A 15 -24.54 -0.79 -9.14
CA GLN A 15 -24.13 -0.62 -7.74
C GLN A 15 -22.62 -0.60 -7.58
N LEU A 16 -21.89 -1.47 -8.32
CA LEU A 16 -20.42 -1.44 -8.34
C LEU A 16 -19.91 -0.11 -8.93
N GLN A 17 -20.51 0.42 -9.97
CA GLN A 17 -20.12 1.72 -10.53
C GLN A 17 -20.33 2.85 -9.51
N VAL A 18 -21.49 2.87 -8.82
CA VAL A 18 -21.76 3.86 -7.76
C VAL A 18 -20.72 3.74 -6.66
N LEU A 19 -20.41 2.53 -6.20
CA LEU A 19 -19.41 2.29 -5.16
C LEU A 19 -18.04 2.82 -5.59
N GLY A 20 -17.63 2.53 -6.83
CA GLY A 20 -16.36 3.02 -7.38
C GLY A 20 -16.29 4.54 -7.46
N THR A 21 -17.37 5.20 -7.92
CA THR A 21 -17.44 6.67 -7.96
C THR A 21 -17.36 7.25 -6.56
N THR A 22 -18.15 6.72 -5.62
CA THR A 22 -18.13 7.16 -4.22
C THR A 22 -16.74 7.03 -3.59
N TYR A 23 -16.02 5.94 -3.90
CA TYR A 23 -14.66 5.74 -3.42
C TYR A 23 -13.70 6.82 -3.95
N ILE A 24 -13.73 7.10 -5.25
CA ILE A 24 -12.87 8.14 -5.85
C ILE A 24 -13.21 9.52 -5.31
N ASP A 25 -14.50 9.84 -5.15
CA ASP A 25 -14.95 11.14 -4.62
C ASP A 25 -14.53 11.35 -3.15
N ALA A 26 -14.39 10.26 -2.39
CA ALA A 26 -13.90 10.30 -1.00
C ALA A 26 -12.38 10.49 -0.90
N LEU A 27 -11.63 10.18 -1.97
CA LEU A 27 -10.20 10.49 -2.01
C LEU A 27 -10.02 12.01 -2.11
N VAL A 28 -8.96 12.53 -1.46
CA VAL A 28 -8.60 13.95 -1.56
C VAL A 28 -8.50 14.33 -3.03
N THR A 29 -9.24 15.37 -3.42
CA THR A 29 -9.35 15.85 -4.80
C THR A 29 -7.98 15.95 -5.47
N PRO A 30 -7.69 15.12 -6.48
CA PRO A 30 -6.45 15.23 -7.22
C PRO A 30 -6.39 16.57 -7.95
N ALA A 31 -5.20 17.07 -8.24
CA ALA A 31 -5.07 18.17 -9.19
C ALA A 31 -5.71 17.76 -10.53
N ALA A 32 -6.37 18.72 -11.19
CA ALA A 32 -7.16 18.45 -12.41
C ALA A 32 -6.37 17.68 -13.50
N ASP A 33 -5.03 17.88 -13.54
CA ASP A 33 -4.14 17.26 -14.53
C ASP A 33 -3.43 15.99 -14.04
N SER A 34 -3.85 15.42 -12.90
CA SER A 34 -3.19 14.26 -12.34
C SER A 34 -3.41 13.01 -13.21
N LYS A 35 -2.33 12.47 -13.79
CA LYS A 35 -2.36 11.23 -14.58
C LYS A 35 -2.63 10.00 -13.72
N ARG A 36 -2.29 10.05 -12.42
CA ARG A 36 -2.45 8.96 -11.45
C ARG A 36 -2.87 9.53 -10.10
N VAL A 37 -3.68 8.76 -9.39
CA VAL A 37 -4.05 8.99 -8.00
C VAL A 37 -3.53 7.82 -7.19
N THR A 38 -2.88 8.10 -6.07
CA THR A 38 -2.40 7.07 -5.14
C THR A 38 -3.24 7.10 -3.88
N ASP A 39 -3.66 5.93 -3.45
CA ASP A 39 -4.24 5.70 -2.13
C ASP A 39 -3.32 4.79 -1.31
N LYS A 40 -3.00 5.21 -0.10
CA LYS A 40 -2.16 4.46 0.82
C LYS A 40 -2.81 4.40 2.19
N LEU A 41 -3.44 3.25 2.47
CA LEU A 41 -3.92 2.88 3.80
C LEU A 41 -3.39 1.49 4.14
N LEU A 42 -2.95 1.27 5.38
CA LEU A 42 -2.38 -0.02 5.80
C LEU A 42 -3.36 -1.18 5.61
N THR A 43 -4.66 -0.92 5.77
CA THR A 43 -5.71 -1.93 5.65
C THR A 43 -6.20 -2.20 4.23
N ASN A 44 -5.67 -1.50 3.21
CA ASN A 44 -6.10 -1.71 1.81
C ASN A 44 -5.87 -3.13 1.30
N TYR A 45 -4.94 -3.87 1.90
CA TYR A 45 -4.69 -5.25 1.53
C TYR A 45 -5.89 -6.18 1.76
N PHE A 46 -6.82 -5.84 2.64
CA PHE A 46 -8.08 -6.58 2.80
C PHE A 46 -9.00 -6.42 1.59
N PHE A 47 -8.89 -5.31 0.88
CA PHE A 47 -9.85 -4.87 -0.13
C PHE A 47 -9.31 -4.98 -1.57
N VAL A 48 -8.13 -5.55 -1.77
CA VAL A 48 -7.48 -5.66 -3.08
C VAL A 48 -8.40 -6.27 -4.13
N GLY A 49 -9.13 -7.34 -3.80
CA GLY A 49 -10.05 -8.00 -4.72
C GLY A 49 -11.18 -7.09 -5.19
N ILE A 50 -11.87 -6.42 -4.26
CA ILE A 50 -12.96 -5.50 -4.63
C ILE A 50 -12.41 -4.26 -5.34
N LEU A 51 -11.27 -3.74 -4.92
CA LEU A 51 -10.63 -2.61 -5.60
C LEU A 51 -10.25 -2.96 -7.05
N HIS A 52 -9.81 -4.19 -7.30
CA HIS A 52 -9.55 -4.65 -8.67
C HIS A 52 -10.82 -4.76 -9.51
N ILE A 53 -11.92 -5.22 -8.91
CA ILE A 53 -13.25 -5.28 -9.60
C ILE A 53 -13.75 -3.87 -9.95
N LEU A 54 -13.62 -2.92 -9.00
CA LEU A 54 -14.04 -1.53 -9.20
C LEU A 54 -13.13 -0.79 -10.18
N PHE A 55 -11.84 -1.08 -10.15
CA PHE A 55 -10.80 -0.39 -10.91
C PHE A 55 -9.87 -1.39 -11.61
N PRO A 56 -10.30 -2.03 -12.71
CA PRO A 56 -9.51 -3.09 -13.36
C PRO A 56 -8.14 -2.65 -13.90
N LYS A 57 -7.94 -1.34 -14.06
CA LYS A 57 -6.66 -0.75 -14.49
C LYS A 57 -5.78 -0.29 -13.31
N ALA A 58 -6.24 -0.44 -12.07
CA ALA A 58 -5.46 -0.09 -10.90
C ALA A 58 -4.23 -1.00 -10.80
N LYS A 59 -3.12 -0.42 -10.34
CA LYS A 59 -1.90 -1.14 -10.02
C LYS A 59 -1.73 -1.18 -8.50
N PHE A 60 -1.41 -2.35 -7.98
CA PHE A 60 -1.17 -2.55 -6.56
C PHE A 60 0.33 -2.69 -6.30
N ILE A 61 0.86 -1.92 -5.38
CA ILE A 61 2.25 -2.02 -4.93
C ILE A 61 2.21 -2.52 -3.49
N ASN A 62 2.66 -3.76 -3.29
CA ASN A 62 2.79 -4.36 -1.98
C ASN A 62 4.21 -4.15 -1.46
N THR A 63 4.39 -3.18 -0.57
CA THR A 63 5.69 -2.94 0.07
C THR A 63 5.87 -3.88 1.26
N ARG A 64 6.94 -4.68 1.24
CA ARG A 64 7.26 -5.65 2.28
C ARG A 64 8.61 -5.33 2.92
N ARG A 65 8.77 -5.76 4.15
CA ARG A 65 10.04 -5.74 4.89
C ARG A 65 10.17 -7.07 5.62
N ASN A 66 11.39 -7.41 6.04
CA ASN A 66 11.61 -8.59 6.88
C ASN A 66 10.53 -8.68 7.98
N PRO A 67 9.85 -9.85 8.12
CA PRO A 67 8.72 -10.00 9.04
C PRO A 67 9.10 -9.76 10.51
N VAL A 68 10.29 -10.18 10.93
CA VAL A 68 10.76 -9.96 12.31
C VAL A 68 10.98 -8.48 12.56
N ASP A 69 11.65 -7.78 11.65
CA ASP A 69 11.88 -6.34 11.75
C ASP A 69 10.57 -5.55 11.74
N THR A 70 9.61 -5.97 10.89
CA THR A 70 8.29 -5.34 10.83
C THR A 70 7.55 -5.48 12.14
N CYS A 71 7.48 -6.69 12.69
CA CYS A 71 6.81 -6.97 13.95
C CYS A 71 7.49 -6.25 15.13
N LEU A 72 8.81 -6.31 15.20
CA LEU A 72 9.55 -5.63 16.27
C LEU A 72 9.38 -4.10 16.21
N SER A 73 9.47 -3.54 15.00
CA SER A 73 9.23 -2.11 14.80
C SER A 73 7.82 -1.68 15.18
N ALA A 74 6.81 -2.50 14.89
CA ALA A 74 5.44 -2.23 15.30
C ALA A 74 5.28 -2.33 16.83
N PHE A 75 5.84 -3.37 17.45
CA PHE A 75 5.77 -3.58 18.89
C PHE A 75 6.38 -2.43 19.71
N THR A 76 7.42 -1.81 19.20
CA THR A 76 8.11 -0.69 19.88
C THR A 76 7.43 0.67 19.69
N LYS A 77 6.32 0.74 18.95
CA LYS A 77 5.60 1.99 18.66
C LYS A 77 4.27 2.06 19.38
N LEU A 78 3.98 3.23 19.96
CA LEU A 78 2.65 3.54 20.46
C LEU A 78 1.81 4.06 19.29
N PHE A 79 0.85 3.26 18.85
CA PHE A 79 -0.12 3.68 17.84
C PHE A 79 -1.26 4.45 18.50
N LYS A 80 -1.69 5.55 17.85
CA LYS A 80 -2.84 6.34 18.32
C LYS A 80 -4.18 5.68 18.00
N ASP A 81 -4.19 4.88 16.94
CA ASP A 81 -5.37 4.15 16.49
C ASP A 81 -5.44 2.78 17.19
N ASP A 82 -6.63 2.21 17.23
CA ASP A 82 -6.90 0.96 17.91
C ASP A 82 -6.23 -0.24 17.16
N MET A 83 -4.97 -0.52 17.53
CA MET A 83 -4.19 -1.64 17.02
C MET A 83 -3.74 -2.55 18.18
N PRO A 84 -4.67 -3.20 18.89
CA PRO A 84 -4.37 -3.95 20.11
C PRO A 84 -3.38 -5.09 19.89
N HIS A 85 -3.37 -5.70 18.72
CA HIS A 85 -2.41 -6.75 18.34
C HIS A 85 -0.95 -6.28 18.31
N SER A 86 -0.68 -4.96 18.23
CA SER A 86 0.69 -4.42 18.23
C SER A 86 1.37 -4.46 19.60
N TYR A 87 0.62 -4.69 20.68
CA TYR A 87 1.14 -4.70 22.06
C TYR A 87 1.51 -6.10 22.57
N ASP A 88 1.34 -7.14 21.76
CA ASP A 88 1.75 -8.50 22.06
C ASP A 88 2.46 -9.13 20.86
N LEU A 89 3.69 -9.61 21.06
CA LEU A 89 4.51 -10.17 19.95
C LEU A 89 3.89 -11.45 19.34
N ARG A 90 3.15 -12.24 20.12
CA ARG A 90 2.49 -13.44 19.62
C ARG A 90 1.30 -13.07 18.74
N GLU A 91 0.48 -12.14 19.18
CA GLU A 91 -0.63 -11.62 18.39
C GLU A 91 -0.14 -10.94 17.10
N LEU A 92 0.94 -10.18 17.20
CA LEU A 92 1.55 -9.53 16.05
C LEU A 92 2.06 -10.55 15.02
N GLY A 93 2.73 -11.62 15.51
CA GLY A 93 3.20 -12.70 14.64
C GLY A 93 2.04 -13.49 13.97
N ARG A 94 0.91 -13.65 14.67
CA ARG A 94 -0.31 -14.23 14.07
C ARG A 94 -0.89 -13.31 13.00
N TYR A 95 -1.05 -12.03 13.31
CA TYR A 95 -1.55 -11.02 12.39
C TYR A 95 -0.70 -10.94 11.12
N TYR A 96 0.64 -10.97 11.25
CA TYR A 96 1.52 -10.99 10.11
C TYR A 96 1.32 -12.22 9.22
N ARG A 97 1.13 -13.41 9.80
CA ARG A 97 0.88 -14.63 9.02
C ARG A 97 -0.43 -14.59 8.25
N GLU A 98 -1.50 -14.05 8.86
CA GLU A 98 -2.78 -13.85 8.18
C GLU A 98 -2.65 -12.84 7.01
N TYR A 99 -1.93 -11.74 7.25
CA TYR A 99 -1.58 -10.80 6.19
C TYR A 99 -0.83 -11.49 5.05
N ASP A 100 0.21 -12.25 5.36
CA ASP A 100 1.05 -12.95 4.36
C ASP A 100 0.22 -13.95 3.54
N ALA A 101 -0.61 -14.74 4.20
CA ALA A 101 -1.50 -15.69 3.54
C ALA A 101 -2.48 -14.99 2.58
N LEU A 102 -3.05 -13.85 3.00
CA LEU A 102 -3.95 -13.07 2.15
C LEU A 102 -3.21 -12.45 0.96
N MET A 103 -2.00 -11.95 1.15
CA MET A 103 -1.20 -11.41 0.04
C MET A 103 -0.82 -12.50 -0.96
N GLN A 104 -0.45 -13.70 -0.51
CA GLN A 104 -0.22 -14.85 -1.40
C GLN A 104 -1.49 -15.25 -2.16
N HIS A 105 -2.67 -15.14 -1.55
CA HIS A 105 -3.93 -15.33 -2.25
C HIS A 105 -4.11 -14.30 -3.38
N TRP A 106 -3.89 -13.00 -3.10
CA TRP A 106 -4.01 -11.97 -4.13
C TRP A 106 -3.03 -12.16 -5.28
N GLU A 107 -1.80 -12.55 -5.00
CA GLU A 107 -0.80 -12.87 -6.03
C GLU A 107 -1.25 -14.00 -6.97
N LYS A 108 -2.03 -14.97 -6.47
CA LYS A 108 -2.54 -16.10 -7.26
C LYS A 108 -3.76 -15.76 -8.10
N VAL A 109 -4.66 -14.91 -7.58
CA VAL A 109 -5.97 -14.68 -8.22
C VAL A 109 -6.01 -13.43 -9.09
N LEU A 110 -5.13 -12.47 -8.87
CA LEU A 110 -5.06 -11.28 -9.70
C LEU A 110 -4.41 -11.58 -11.07
N PRO A 111 -4.85 -10.91 -12.13
CA PRO A 111 -4.19 -11.01 -13.43
C PRO A 111 -2.72 -10.60 -13.35
N ALA A 112 -1.88 -11.25 -14.16
CA ALA A 112 -0.45 -10.91 -14.25
C ALA A 112 -0.26 -9.40 -14.52
N GLY A 113 0.73 -8.81 -13.87
CA GLY A 113 1.03 -7.38 -14.00
C GLY A 113 0.06 -6.44 -13.30
N THR A 114 -0.85 -6.95 -12.45
CA THR A 114 -1.73 -6.12 -11.62
C THR A 114 -1.08 -5.73 -10.30
N MET A 115 -0.28 -6.63 -9.70
CA MET A 115 0.42 -6.38 -8.44
C MET A 115 1.92 -6.51 -8.62
N LYS A 116 2.68 -5.62 -7.95
CA LYS A 116 4.14 -5.68 -7.80
C LYS A 116 4.47 -5.75 -6.32
N VAL A 117 5.27 -6.73 -5.94
CA VAL A 117 5.89 -6.79 -4.61
C VAL A 117 7.19 -6.00 -4.64
N LEU A 118 7.40 -5.18 -3.63
CA LEU A 118 8.58 -4.34 -3.45
C LEU A 118 9.17 -4.60 -2.07
N HIS A 119 10.35 -5.18 -2.00
CA HIS A 119 11.04 -5.40 -0.74
C HIS A 119 11.83 -4.18 -0.32
N TYR A 120 11.65 -3.76 0.93
CA TYR A 120 12.33 -2.61 1.51
C TYR A 120 13.86 -2.75 1.42
N GLU A 121 14.36 -3.94 1.67
CA GLU A 121 15.78 -4.26 1.64
C GLU A 121 16.38 -4.04 0.24
N ASP A 122 15.64 -4.43 -0.81
CA ASP A 122 16.06 -4.23 -2.20
C ASP A 122 16.06 -2.73 -2.56
N VAL A 123 15.04 -1.98 -2.09
CA VAL A 123 14.97 -0.53 -2.29
C VAL A 123 16.13 0.19 -1.62
N VAL A 124 16.52 -0.25 -0.42
CA VAL A 124 17.66 0.32 0.30
C VAL A 124 18.98 -0.03 -0.39
N ALA A 125 19.10 -1.25 -0.93
CA ALA A 125 20.31 -1.70 -1.64
C ALA A 125 20.51 -0.98 -2.98
N ASP A 126 19.43 -0.75 -3.74
CA ASP A 126 19.47 -0.06 -5.03
C ASP A 126 18.17 0.73 -5.25
N THR A 127 18.15 1.94 -4.71
CA THR A 127 16.97 2.82 -4.74
C THR A 127 16.59 3.20 -6.18
N GLU A 128 17.56 3.54 -7.02
CA GLU A 128 17.27 4.01 -8.38
C GLU A 128 16.65 2.90 -9.23
N LYS A 129 17.25 1.73 -9.23
CA LYS A 129 16.72 0.56 -9.96
C LYS A 129 15.28 0.25 -9.54
N ASN A 130 15.03 0.14 -8.24
CA ASN A 130 13.72 -0.19 -7.72
C ASN A 130 12.68 0.92 -8.00
N ALA A 131 13.08 2.19 -7.91
CA ALA A 131 12.21 3.31 -8.27
C ALA A 131 11.83 3.28 -9.75
N ARG A 132 12.81 3.07 -10.66
CA ARG A 132 12.55 2.94 -12.11
C ARG A 132 11.59 1.80 -12.41
N GLU A 133 11.78 0.65 -11.79
CA GLU A 133 10.88 -0.50 -11.95
C GLU A 133 9.45 -0.21 -11.47
N VAL A 134 9.27 0.57 -10.41
CA VAL A 134 7.94 0.98 -9.93
C VAL A 134 7.30 1.98 -10.89
N ILE A 135 8.04 2.97 -11.37
CA ILE A 135 7.54 3.97 -12.32
C ILE A 135 7.12 3.32 -13.64
N ASP A 136 7.93 2.39 -14.16
CA ASP A 136 7.58 1.59 -15.35
C ASP A 136 6.31 0.75 -15.10
N PHE A 137 6.24 0.05 -13.96
CA PHE A 137 5.09 -0.78 -13.60
C PHE A 137 3.77 0.00 -13.57
N ILE A 138 3.79 1.26 -13.12
CA ILE A 138 2.59 2.12 -13.11
C ILE A 138 2.36 2.86 -14.43
N GLY A 139 3.24 2.67 -15.42
CA GLY A 139 3.12 3.24 -16.75
C GLY A 139 3.31 4.75 -16.79
N LEU A 140 4.30 5.25 -16.06
CA LEU A 140 4.73 6.64 -16.09
C LEU A 140 6.15 6.74 -16.66
N GLU A 141 6.47 7.91 -17.23
CA GLU A 141 7.83 8.27 -17.63
C GLU A 141 8.68 8.53 -16.38
N TRP A 142 9.96 8.20 -16.48
CA TRP A 142 10.92 8.47 -15.42
C TRP A 142 11.13 9.98 -15.21
N ASP A 143 11.25 10.38 -13.97
CA ASP A 143 11.62 11.73 -13.55
C ASP A 143 12.66 11.62 -12.43
N ASP A 144 13.80 12.31 -12.57
CA ASP A 144 14.89 12.26 -11.57
C ASP A 144 14.46 12.81 -10.20
N ALA A 145 13.38 13.59 -10.14
CA ALA A 145 12.76 14.00 -8.87
C ALA A 145 12.35 12.82 -7.98
N CYS A 146 12.17 11.63 -8.56
CA CYS A 146 11.91 10.40 -7.80
C CYS A 146 13.07 10.05 -6.84
N LEU A 147 14.30 10.41 -7.15
CA LEU A 147 15.47 10.19 -6.28
C LEU A 147 15.64 11.31 -5.25
N ALA A 148 15.12 12.50 -5.53
CA ALA A 148 15.13 13.65 -4.64
C ALA A 148 13.87 13.77 -3.76
N PHE A 149 13.22 12.64 -3.44
CA PHE A 149 11.94 12.60 -2.70
C PHE A 149 12.02 13.30 -1.33
N HIS A 150 13.19 13.31 -0.69
CA HIS A 150 13.46 13.96 0.60
C HIS A 150 13.43 15.49 0.52
N GLU A 151 13.60 16.08 -0.66
CA GLU A 151 13.49 17.52 -0.93
C GLU A 151 12.04 17.98 -1.14
N SER A 152 11.10 17.03 -1.25
CA SER A 152 9.70 17.33 -1.47
C SER A 152 9.10 18.17 -0.33
N LYS A 153 8.47 19.29 -0.72
CA LYS A 153 7.79 20.20 0.22
C LYS A 153 6.37 19.75 0.57
N ARG A 154 5.91 18.60 0.09
CA ARG A 154 4.57 18.08 0.41
C ARG A 154 4.44 17.87 1.92
N PRO A 155 3.31 18.28 2.51
CA PRO A 155 3.05 18.03 3.94
C PRO A 155 2.94 16.52 4.20
N VAL A 156 3.75 16.03 5.12
CA VAL A 156 3.72 14.63 5.57
C VAL A 156 2.95 14.58 6.88
N LYS A 157 1.81 13.87 6.90
CA LYS A 157 0.92 13.75 8.06
C LYS A 157 1.04 12.40 8.78
N THR A 158 2.17 11.71 8.67
CA THR A 158 2.36 10.38 9.26
C THR A 158 3.30 10.42 10.46
N ALA A 159 3.27 9.41 11.33
CA ALA A 159 4.17 9.27 12.48
C ALA A 159 5.66 9.23 12.09
N SER A 160 5.98 9.03 10.82
CA SER A 160 7.34 8.93 10.28
C SER A 160 7.84 10.22 9.62
N VAL A 161 7.26 11.39 9.92
CA VAL A 161 7.62 12.69 9.30
C VAL A 161 9.13 12.95 9.29
N ALA A 162 9.80 12.67 10.40
CA ALA A 162 11.24 12.90 10.52
C ALA A 162 12.09 11.94 9.66
N GLN A 163 11.57 10.75 9.36
CA GLN A 163 12.28 9.73 8.57
C GLN A 163 12.10 9.97 7.06
N VAL A 164 10.90 10.36 6.63
CA VAL A 164 10.58 10.56 5.20
C VAL A 164 11.36 11.72 4.58
N ARG A 165 11.84 12.66 5.38
CA ARG A 165 12.64 13.81 4.94
C ARG A 165 14.15 13.59 4.96
N LYS A 166 14.59 12.37 5.20
CA LYS A 166 16.01 12.00 5.13
C LYS A 166 16.27 11.17 3.88
N PRO A 167 17.45 11.27 3.30
CA PRO A 167 17.88 10.30 2.29
C PRO A 167 17.76 8.88 2.83
N ILE A 168 17.62 7.90 1.95
CA ILE A 168 17.61 6.49 2.35
C ILE A 168 18.95 6.17 3.02
N TYR A 169 18.87 5.53 4.18
CA TYR A 169 20.04 5.14 4.98
C TYR A 169 20.06 3.62 5.15
N THR A 170 21.25 3.04 5.12
CA THR A 170 21.47 1.60 5.20
C THR A 170 21.58 1.06 6.64
N SER A 171 21.71 1.95 7.63
CA SER A 171 21.78 1.59 9.05
C SER A 171 20.44 1.84 9.74
N SER A 172 19.78 0.80 10.17
CA SER A 172 18.61 0.88 11.06
C SER A 172 18.92 0.21 12.38
#